data_52884813550346f6b0ef1d2feb0b30d0
#
_entry.id   52884813550346f6b0ef1d2feb0b30d0
#
_cell.length_a   1.000
_cell.length_b   1.000
_cell.length_c   1.000
_cell.angle_alpha   90.00
_cell.angle_beta   90.00
_cell.angle_gamma   90.00
#
_symmetry.space_group_name_H-M   'P 1'
#
loop_
_entity.id
_entity.type
_entity.pdbx_description
1 polymer ?
#
loop_
_entity_poly.entity_id
_entity_poly.type
_entity_poly.pdbx_seq_one_letter_code
_entity_poly.pdbx_strand_id
1 'polypeptide(L)'
;SRLQGHPGREHGLPGIELSAGSLGQGLSVAVGLALSAKMDKANWNVYPVLGDGELQEGSNWEAIMSASHHQLDNIIATVDRNYVQIDGRNSEVMELEPLKDKFESFGWSVLRCNGNLIQNYEAAKSIPNTPKVILAETKMGKGIKPIEDDYTWHGKSPAKDQLQDFLNELEEYYIKLENKKKA
;
A
#
# COMPACT_ATOMS: atom_id res chain seq x y z
N SER A 1 12.10 -8.96 16.13
CA SER A 1 10.69 -8.92 15.74
C SER A 1 10.52 -9.59 14.37
N ARG A 2 9.43 -10.30 14.18
CA ARG A 2 9.05 -10.83 12.86
C ARG A 2 8.48 -9.72 11.96
N LEU A 3 7.95 -8.64 12.57
CA LEU A 3 7.53 -7.45 11.83
C LEU A 3 8.76 -6.57 11.56
N GLN A 4 8.87 -6.12 10.32
CA GLN A 4 10.01 -5.35 9.83
C GLN A 4 9.52 -4.04 9.23
N GLY A 5 10.30 -2.97 9.41
CA GLY A 5 10.02 -1.69 8.78
C GLY A 5 10.25 -1.73 7.26
N HIS A 6 11.24 -2.53 6.83
CA HIS A 6 11.49 -2.83 5.42
C HIS A 6 11.41 -4.35 5.23
N PRO A 7 10.27 -4.87 4.74
CA PRO A 7 10.09 -6.31 4.55
C PRO A 7 11.12 -6.88 3.58
N GLY A 8 11.83 -7.91 4.02
CA GLY A 8 12.83 -8.60 3.21
C GLY A 8 12.54 -10.10 3.11
N ARG A 9 12.67 -10.64 1.90
CA ARG A 9 12.51 -12.07 1.63
C ARG A 9 13.47 -12.92 2.43
N GLU A 10 14.70 -12.46 2.66
CA GLU A 10 15.76 -13.10 3.40
C GLU A 10 15.41 -13.38 4.87
N HIS A 11 14.40 -12.69 5.40
CA HIS A 11 13.94 -12.86 6.78
C HIS A 11 12.85 -13.91 6.93
N GLY A 12 12.43 -14.56 5.84
CA GLY A 12 11.48 -15.67 5.84
C GLY A 12 10.07 -15.28 6.32
N LEU A 13 9.66 -14.02 6.12
CA LEU A 13 8.28 -13.59 6.40
C LEU A 13 7.35 -14.22 5.36
N PRO A 14 6.33 -14.97 5.77
CA PRO A 14 5.35 -15.51 4.84
C PRO A 14 4.62 -14.39 4.07
N GLY A 15 4.47 -14.54 2.75
CA GLY A 15 3.80 -13.57 1.90
C GLY A 15 4.69 -12.40 1.44
N ILE A 16 6.00 -12.49 1.66
CA ILE A 16 6.97 -11.55 1.10
C ILE A 16 7.84 -12.29 0.10
N GLU A 17 7.49 -12.18 -1.18
CA GLU A 17 8.21 -12.83 -2.28
C GLU A 17 9.35 -11.99 -2.84
N LEU A 18 9.30 -10.66 -2.62
CA LEU A 18 10.30 -9.71 -3.10
C LEU A 18 10.72 -8.76 -1.98
N SER A 19 12.01 -8.62 -1.77
CA SER A 19 12.58 -7.52 -0.98
C SER A 19 12.55 -6.25 -1.81
N ALA A 20 11.89 -5.20 -1.31
CA ALA A 20 11.77 -3.91 -1.97
C ALA A 20 12.06 -2.77 -0.99
N GLY A 21 12.77 -1.75 -1.47
CA GLY A 21 13.15 -0.56 -0.69
C GLY A 21 13.54 0.58 -1.61
N SER A 22 13.93 0.25 -2.86
CA SER A 22 14.11 1.24 -3.92
C SER A 22 12.72 1.60 -4.46
N LEU A 23 12.23 2.77 -4.07
CA LEU A 23 10.90 3.26 -4.43
C LEU A 23 10.73 3.29 -5.96
N GLY A 24 9.53 2.98 -6.43
CA GLY A 24 9.17 2.93 -7.84
C GLY A 24 9.55 1.63 -8.57
N GLN A 25 10.35 0.73 -7.98
CA GLN A 25 10.80 -0.50 -8.66
C GLN A 25 9.84 -1.68 -8.45
N GLY A 26 9.17 -1.73 -7.30
CA GLY A 26 8.35 -2.88 -6.91
C GLY A 26 7.20 -3.16 -7.89
N LEU A 27 6.54 -2.13 -8.40
CA LEU A 27 5.44 -2.30 -9.35
C LEU A 27 5.91 -2.85 -10.70
N SER A 28 7.07 -2.42 -11.20
CA SER A 28 7.65 -2.96 -12.45
C SER A 28 7.96 -4.46 -12.33
N VAL A 29 8.49 -4.89 -11.19
CA VAL A 29 8.70 -6.33 -10.92
C VAL A 29 7.37 -7.07 -10.83
N ALA A 30 6.36 -6.49 -10.17
CA ALA A 30 5.02 -7.06 -10.09
C ALA A 30 4.38 -7.26 -11.47
N VAL A 31 4.57 -6.30 -12.39
CA VAL A 31 4.13 -6.42 -13.80
C VAL A 31 4.81 -7.61 -14.48
N GLY A 32 6.13 -7.76 -14.31
CA GLY A 32 6.86 -8.91 -14.86
C GLY A 32 6.36 -10.26 -14.32
N LEU A 33 6.12 -10.35 -13.01
CA LEU A 33 5.55 -11.55 -12.37
C LEU A 33 4.14 -11.86 -12.90
N ALA A 34 3.28 -10.86 -13.00
CA ALA A 34 1.92 -11.04 -13.49
C ALA A 34 1.88 -11.47 -14.97
N LEU A 35 2.77 -10.91 -15.79
CA LEU A 35 2.93 -11.31 -17.19
C LEU A 35 3.42 -12.77 -17.29
N SER A 36 4.41 -13.16 -16.49
CA SER A 36 4.89 -14.55 -16.42
C SER A 36 3.75 -15.50 -16.10
N ALA A 37 2.92 -15.18 -15.08
CA ALA A 37 1.76 -16.01 -14.75
C ALA A 37 0.82 -16.21 -15.94
N LYS A 38 0.55 -15.15 -16.71
CA LYS A 38 -0.31 -15.26 -17.91
C LYS A 38 0.32 -16.10 -19.01
N MET A 39 1.63 -15.95 -19.24
CA MET A 39 2.36 -16.75 -20.22
C MET A 39 2.35 -18.24 -19.85
N ASP A 40 2.51 -18.55 -18.57
CA ASP A 40 2.48 -19.92 -18.04
C ASP A 40 1.06 -20.46 -17.84
N LYS A 41 0.02 -19.66 -18.12
CA LYS A 41 -1.40 -19.98 -17.85
C LYS A 41 -1.64 -20.36 -16.39
N ALA A 42 -0.88 -19.75 -15.49
CA ALA A 42 -1.04 -19.92 -14.04
C ALA A 42 -2.19 -19.04 -13.52
N ASN A 43 -2.79 -19.45 -12.40
CA ASN A 43 -3.99 -18.80 -11.83
C ASN A 43 -3.69 -17.95 -10.58
N TRP A 44 -2.44 -17.61 -10.30
CA TRP A 44 -2.10 -16.78 -9.14
C TRP A 44 -2.12 -15.28 -9.47
N ASN A 45 -2.39 -14.50 -8.44
CA ASN A 45 -2.41 -13.05 -8.49
C ASN A 45 -1.16 -12.46 -7.84
N VAL A 46 -0.82 -11.23 -8.25
CA VAL A 46 0.27 -10.43 -7.70
C VAL A 46 -0.31 -9.26 -6.91
N TYR A 47 0.16 -9.07 -5.69
CA TYR A 47 -0.33 -8.06 -4.73
C TYR A 47 0.79 -7.08 -4.35
N PRO A 48 1.15 -6.11 -5.19
CA PRO A 48 2.09 -5.06 -4.79
C PRO A 48 1.43 -4.08 -3.81
N VAL A 49 2.21 -3.67 -2.80
CA VAL A 49 1.84 -2.59 -1.88
C VAL A 49 2.79 -1.43 -2.12
N LEU A 50 2.23 -0.25 -2.31
CA LEU A 50 2.93 0.98 -2.65
C LEU A 50 2.60 2.07 -1.63
N GLY A 51 3.57 2.89 -1.30
CA GLY A 51 3.29 4.17 -0.63
C GLY A 51 2.74 5.18 -1.62
N ASP A 52 1.92 6.12 -1.16
CA ASP A 52 1.42 7.18 -2.04
C ASP A 52 2.54 8.13 -2.49
N GLY A 53 3.46 8.52 -1.59
CA GLY A 53 4.65 9.28 -1.98
C GLY A 53 5.54 8.55 -2.99
N GLU A 54 5.58 7.22 -2.95
CA GLU A 54 6.29 6.39 -3.94
C GLU A 54 5.74 6.57 -5.36
N LEU A 55 4.47 6.91 -5.51
CA LEU A 55 3.86 7.16 -6.83
C LEU A 55 4.39 8.41 -7.54
N GLN A 56 5.19 9.22 -6.88
CA GLN A 56 5.92 10.32 -7.51
C GLN A 56 7.08 9.83 -8.39
N GLU A 57 7.51 8.57 -8.22
CA GLU A 57 8.52 7.95 -9.09
C GLU A 57 7.91 7.61 -10.47
N GLY A 58 8.56 8.10 -11.55
CA GLY A 58 8.08 7.94 -12.93
C GLY A 58 7.93 6.49 -13.36
N SER A 59 8.79 5.59 -12.89
CA SER A 59 8.75 4.15 -13.20
C SER A 59 7.44 3.47 -12.80
N ASN A 60 6.74 3.99 -11.78
CA ASN A 60 5.40 3.49 -11.44
C ASN A 60 4.41 3.74 -12.58
N TRP A 61 4.43 4.93 -13.19
CA TRP A 61 3.51 5.28 -14.28
C TRP A 61 3.81 4.50 -15.55
N GLU A 62 5.09 4.21 -15.82
CA GLU A 62 5.50 3.30 -16.90
C GLU A 62 4.97 1.88 -16.65
N ALA A 63 5.09 1.37 -15.43
CA ALA A 63 4.55 0.07 -15.04
C ALA A 63 3.01 0.02 -15.12
N ILE A 64 2.33 1.10 -14.67
CA ILE A 64 0.87 1.24 -14.74
C ILE A 64 0.40 1.17 -16.21
N MET A 65 1.06 1.89 -17.12
CA MET A 65 0.76 1.85 -18.54
C MET A 65 0.99 0.45 -19.13
N SER A 66 2.10 -0.20 -18.80
CA SER A 66 2.45 -1.54 -19.24
C SER A 66 1.44 -2.60 -18.77
N ALA A 67 1.05 -2.55 -17.49
CA ALA A 67 0.07 -3.47 -16.92
C ALA A 67 -1.29 -3.39 -17.65
N SER A 68 -1.71 -2.18 -18.00
CA SER A 68 -2.95 -1.95 -18.74
C SER A 68 -2.83 -2.46 -20.18
N HIS A 69 -1.73 -2.15 -20.86
CA HIS A 69 -1.48 -2.61 -22.22
C HIS A 69 -1.57 -4.15 -22.35
N HIS A 70 -0.98 -4.85 -21.39
CA HIS A 70 -0.99 -6.31 -21.35
C HIS A 70 -2.22 -6.91 -20.66
N GLN A 71 -3.20 -6.09 -20.27
CA GLN A 71 -4.45 -6.51 -19.62
C GLN A 71 -4.19 -7.45 -18.43
N LEU A 72 -3.26 -7.06 -17.54
CA LEU A 72 -2.85 -7.87 -16.41
C LEU A 72 -3.90 -7.84 -15.29
N ASP A 73 -5.00 -8.52 -15.50
CA ASP A 73 -6.10 -8.63 -14.55
C ASP A 73 -5.77 -9.48 -13.32
N ASN A 74 -4.58 -10.03 -13.26
CA ASN A 74 -4.01 -10.72 -12.11
C ASN A 74 -3.09 -9.81 -11.25
N ILE A 75 -3.06 -8.49 -11.47
CA ILE A 75 -2.47 -7.51 -10.55
C ILE A 75 -3.58 -6.84 -9.75
N ILE A 76 -3.41 -6.82 -8.42
CA ILE A 76 -4.24 -6.07 -7.48
C ILE A 76 -3.31 -5.24 -6.60
N ALA A 77 -2.98 -4.04 -7.05
CA ALA A 77 -2.13 -3.11 -6.30
C ALA A 77 -2.88 -2.49 -5.12
N THR A 78 -2.18 -2.23 -4.03
CA THR A 78 -2.71 -1.43 -2.92
C THR A 78 -1.81 -0.22 -2.74
N VAL A 79 -2.40 0.97 -2.72
CA VAL A 79 -1.71 2.21 -2.35
C VAL A 79 -2.07 2.56 -0.92
N ASP A 80 -1.07 2.62 -0.04
CA ASP A 80 -1.22 3.17 1.30
C ASP A 80 -1.35 4.70 1.19
N ARG A 81 -2.60 5.18 1.10
CA ARG A 81 -2.92 6.59 0.87
C ARG A 81 -3.03 7.31 2.21
N ASN A 82 -1.89 7.62 2.79
CA ASN A 82 -1.76 8.32 4.07
C ASN A 82 -1.47 9.83 3.94
N TYR A 83 -1.24 10.33 2.72
CA TYR A 83 -1.05 11.74 2.38
C TYR A 83 0.27 12.36 2.88
N VAL A 84 1.20 11.57 3.45
CA VAL A 84 2.47 12.04 3.98
C VAL A 84 3.64 11.24 3.44
N GLN A 85 4.78 11.88 3.33
CA GLN A 85 6.07 11.30 2.96
C GLN A 85 7.18 11.87 3.84
N ILE A 86 8.44 11.48 3.61
CA ILE A 86 9.60 11.86 4.45
C ILE A 86 9.69 13.37 4.67
N ASP A 87 9.46 14.17 3.63
CA ASP A 87 9.72 15.62 3.63
C ASP A 87 8.48 16.49 3.92
N GLY A 88 7.31 15.86 4.08
CA GLY A 88 6.08 16.61 4.34
C GLY A 88 4.81 15.95 3.83
N ARG A 89 3.79 16.75 3.63
CA ARG A 89 2.56 16.29 2.96
C ARG A 89 2.77 16.19 1.46
N ASN A 90 2.18 15.19 0.83
CA ASN A 90 2.27 15.00 -0.63
C ASN A 90 1.80 16.25 -1.39
N SER A 91 0.76 16.93 -0.91
CA SER A 91 0.25 18.17 -1.52
C SER A 91 1.23 19.36 -1.44
N GLU A 92 2.19 19.31 -0.53
CA GLU A 92 3.19 20.35 -0.36
C GLU A 92 4.51 20.03 -1.09
N VAL A 93 4.87 18.74 -1.13
CA VAL A 93 6.09 18.26 -1.75
C VAL A 93 5.90 18.07 -3.26
N MET A 94 4.94 17.23 -3.65
CA MET A 94 4.55 17.03 -5.05
C MET A 94 3.15 16.42 -5.10
N GLU A 95 2.18 17.17 -5.62
CA GLU A 95 0.77 16.79 -5.66
C GLU A 95 0.53 15.55 -6.53
N LEU A 96 -0.23 14.62 -5.98
CA LEU A 96 -0.62 13.38 -6.66
C LEU A 96 -2.05 13.41 -7.21
N GLU A 97 -2.89 14.34 -6.71
CA GLU A 97 -4.29 14.40 -7.15
C GLU A 97 -4.41 14.95 -8.60
N PRO A 98 -5.43 14.58 -9.34
CA PRO A 98 -6.47 13.58 -8.99
C PRO A 98 -5.98 12.14 -9.22
N LEU A 99 -5.57 11.45 -8.15
CA LEU A 99 -4.91 10.15 -8.23
C LEU A 99 -5.82 9.05 -8.83
N LYS A 100 -7.09 9.03 -8.43
CA LYS A 100 -8.08 8.10 -8.97
C LYS A 100 -8.18 8.22 -10.51
N ASP A 101 -8.37 9.45 -10.98
CA ASP A 101 -8.58 9.72 -12.42
C ASP A 101 -7.33 9.39 -13.24
N LYS A 102 -6.14 9.58 -12.66
CA LYS A 102 -4.88 9.16 -13.27
C LYS A 102 -4.85 7.65 -13.51
N PHE A 103 -5.14 6.83 -12.52
CA PHE A 103 -5.20 5.38 -12.69
C PHE A 103 -6.28 4.96 -13.70
N GLU A 104 -7.47 5.55 -13.62
CA GLU A 104 -8.56 5.26 -14.55
C GLU A 104 -8.20 5.64 -16.00
N SER A 105 -7.50 6.77 -16.21
CA SER A 105 -7.05 7.18 -17.54
C SER A 105 -6.03 6.22 -18.16
N PHE A 106 -5.26 5.51 -17.35
CA PHE A 106 -4.40 4.42 -17.77
C PHE A 106 -5.12 3.08 -17.94
N GLY A 107 -6.44 3.02 -17.73
CA GLY A 107 -7.25 1.79 -17.90
C GLY A 107 -7.26 0.84 -16.70
N TRP A 108 -6.91 1.32 -15.51
CA TRP A 108 -7.02 0.54 -14.27
C TRP A 108 -8.41 0.68 -13.67
N SER A 109 -8.90 -0.39 -13.06
CA SER A 109 -10.08 -0.34 -12.19
C SER A 109 -9.67 0.12 -10.80
N VAL A 110 -10.32 1.17 -10.30
CA VAL A 110 -9.98 1.79 -9.01
C VAL A 110 -11.04 1.49 -7.96
N LEU A 111 -10.61 0.94 -6.82
CA LEU A 111 -11.42 0.75 -5.63
C LEU A 111 -10.91 1.70 -4.53
N ARG A 112 -11.82 2.26 -3.74
CA ARG A 112 -11.47 3.03 -2.54
C ARG A 112 -11.76 2.22 -1.29
N CYS A 113 -10.83 2.22 -0.36
CA CYS A 113 -10.95 1.51 0.91
C CYS A 113 -10.67 2.45 2.07
N ASN A 114 -11.66 2.65 2.93
CA ASN A 114 -11.55 3.38 4.19
C ASN A 114 -11.88 2.52 5.42
N GLY A 115 -11.80 1.20 5.29
CA GLY A 115 -12.19 0.27 6.34
C GLY A 115 -11.75 -1.15 6.09
N ASN A 116 -12.57 -1.95 5.40
CA ASN A 116 -12.31 -3.39 5.23
C ASN A 116 -11.52 -3.69 3.95
N LEU A 117 -10.21 -3.79 4.07
CA LEU A 117 -9.32 -4.08 2.96
C LEU A 117 -9.58 -5.47 2.35
N ILE A 118 -9.95 -6.47 3.16
CA ILE A 118 -10.24 -7.84 2.70
C ILE A 118 -11.41 -7.83 1.72
N GLN A 119 -12.50 -7.13 2.04
CA GLN A 119 -13.65 -7.02 1.14
C GLN A 119 -13.29 -6.35 -0.19
N ASN A 120 -12.37 -5.37 -0.16
CA ASN A 120 -11.89 -4.73 -1.38
C ASN A 120 -11.06 -5.70 -2.24
N TYR A 121 -10.23 -6.56 -1.64
CA TYR A 121 -9.51 -7.60 -2.40
C TYR A 121 -10.47 -8.61 -3.04
N GLU A 122 -11.50 -9.06 -2.33
CA GLU A 122 -12.50 -9.98 -2.91
C GLU A 122 -13.27 -9.30 -4.06
N ALA A 123 -13.66 -8.05 -3.89
CA ALA A 123 -14.29 -7.27 -4.96
C ALA A 123 -13.36 -7.10 -6.17
N ALA A 124 -12.09 -6.77 -5.94
CA ALA A 124 -11.09 -6.60 -6.98
C ALA A 124 -10.87 -7.90 -7.80
N LYS A 125 -10.83 -9.06 -7.15
CA LYS A 125 -10.68 -10.36 -7.83
C LYS A 125 -11.80 -10.64 -8.83
N SER A 126 -13.00 -10.10 -8.60
CA SER A 126 -14.16 -10.31 -9.48
C SER A 126 -14.17 -9.42 -10.72
N ILE A 127 -13.30 -8.42 -10.82
CA ILE A 127 -13.21 -7.52 -11.98
C ILE A 127 -12.30 -8.15 -13.05
N PRO A 128 -12.82 -8.48 -14.23
CA PRO A 128 -12.02 -9.10 -15.27
C PRO A 128 -11.32 -8.07 -16.17
N ASN A 129 -10.31 -8.53 -16.89
CA ASN A 129 -9.69 -7.87 -18.06
C ASN A 129 -8.96 -6.54 -17.78
N THR A 130 -8.85 -6.09 -16.54
CA THR A 130 -8.14 -4.86 -16.20
C THR A 130 -7.27 -5.07 -14.96
N PRO A 131 -6.10 -4.44 -14.87
CA PRO A 131 -5.37 -4.34 -13.59
C PRO A 131 -6.19 -3.51 -12.58
N LYS A 132 -6.01 -3.78 -11.30
CA LYS A 132 -6.77 -3.14 -10.23
C LYS A 132 -5.86 -2.42 -9.26
N VAL A 133 -6.36 -1.30 -8.74
CA VAL A 133 -5.74 -0.60 -7.62
C VAL A 133 -6.75 -0.34 -6.52
N ILE A 134 -6.36 -0.61 -5.29
CA ILE A 134 -7.10 -0.27 -4.08
C ILE A 134 -6.40 0.96 -3.46
N LEU A 135 -7.07 2.11 -3.48
CA LEU A 135 -6.62 3.29 -2.76
C LEU A 135 -7.08 3.15 -1.32
N ALA A 136 -6.18 2.72 -0.44
CA ALA A 136 -6.46 2.50 0.98
C ALA A 136 -6.24 3.80 1.74
N GLU A 137 -7.33 4.46 2.11
CA GLU A 137 -7.31 5.69 2.93
C GLU A 137 -6.86 5.33 4.34
N THR A 138 -5.64 5.68 4.68
CA THR A 138 -5.01 5.36 5.95
C THR A 138 -4.59 6.62 6.69
N LYS A 139 -4.07 6.45 7.86
CA LYS A 139 -3.46 7.50 8.66
C LYS A 139 -2.13 6.99 9.18
N MET A 140 -1.04 7.69 8.88
CA MET A 140 0.26 7.37 9.41
C MET A 140 0.25 7.45 10.96
N GLY A 141 0.89 6.48 11.63
CA GLY A 141 0.98 6.45 13.10
C GLY A 141 -0.34 6.21 13.82
N LYS A 142 -1.39 5.74 13.12
CA LYS A 142 -2.74 5.56 13.66
C LYS A 142 -2.75 4.75 14.96
N GLY A 143 -3.38 5.33 15.98
CA GLY A 143 -3.53 4.74 17.32
C GLY A 143 -2.56 5.32 18.34
N ILE A 144 -1.58 6.11 17.93
CA ILE A 144 -0.63 6.79 18.80
C ILE A 144 -0.70 8.29 18.50
N LYS A 145 -1.49 9.02 19.26
CA LYS A 145 -1.80 10.44 18.98
C LYS A 145 -0.59 11.34 18.73
N PRO A 146 0.52 11.25 19.49
CA PRO A 146 1.69 12.11 19.27
C PRO A 146 2.36 11.96 17.92
N ILE A 147 2.11 10.86 17.21
CA ILE A 147 2.73 10.57 15.90
C ILE A 147 1.74 10.49 14.75
N GLU A 148 0.43 10.60 15.03
CA GLU A 148 -0.59 10.57 13.98
C GLU A 148 -0.42 11.74 13.01
N ASP A 149 -0.31 11.42 11.71
CA ASP A 149 -0.12 12.37 10.60
C ASP A 149 1.12 13.27 10.71
N ASP A 150 2.06 12.92 11.56
CA ASP A 150 3.33 13.65 11.70
C ASP A 150 4.43 12.99 10.87
N TYR A 151 4.69 13.54 9.68
CA TYR A 151 5.69 13.03 8.75
C TYR A 151 7.10 12.93 9.35
N THR A 152 7.41 13.70 10.41
CA THR A 152 8.73 13.64 11.06
C THR A 152 9.01 12.29 11.73
N TRP A 153 7.98 11.45 11.87
CA TRP A 153 8.08 10.07 12.35
C TRP A 153 8.26 9.05 11.23
N HIS A 154 8.29 9.48 9.99
CA HIS A 154 8.60 8.58 8.88
C HIS A 154 10.01 8.01 9.05
N GLY A 155 10.12 6.69 9.23
CA GLY A 155 11.41 6.01 9.45
C GLY A 155 12.04 6.20 10.83
N LYS A 156 11.33 6.76 11.80
CA LYS A 156 11.80 6.86 13.19
C LYS A 156 11.20 5.75 14.07
N SER A 157 11.99 5.29 15.03
CA SER A 157 11.54 4.43 16.11
C SER A 157 11.34 5.25 17.38
N PRO A 158 10.38 4.89 18.24
CA PRO A 158 10.23 5.54 19.55
C PRO A 158 11.48 5.34 20.40
N ALA A 159 11.84 6.36 21.18
CA ALA A 159 12.88 6.27 22.18
C ALA A 159 12.42 5.34 23.34
N LYS A 160 13.37 4.83 24.13
CA LYS A 160 13.05 3.87 25.20
C LYS A 160 12.08 4.41 26.26
N ASP A 161 12.18 5.69 26.55
CA ASP A 161 11.31 6.41 27.47
C ASP A 161 9.89 6.65 26.92
N GLN A 162 9.75 6.74 25.62
CA GLN A 162 8.45 6.92 24.93
C GLN A 162 7.71 5.60 24.70
N LEU A 163 8.43 4.47 24.68
CA LEU A 163 7.89 3.18 24.27
C LEU A 163 6.68 2.76 25.09
N GLN A 164 6.74 2.90 26.41
CA GLN A 164 5.65 2.46 27.30
C GLN A 164 4.39 3.30 27.09
N ASP A 165 4.53 4.60 26.90
CA ASP A 165 3.38 5.49 26.65
C ASP A 165 2.71 5.16 25.32
N PHE A 166 3.49 4.90 24.27
CA PHE A 166 2.96 4.50 22.95
C PHE A 166 2.26 3.15 23.01
N LEU A 167 2.78 2.18 23.78
CA LEU A 167 2.11 0.90 23.97
C LEU A 167 0.78 1.04 24.72
N ASN A 168 0.73 1.90 25.74
CA ASN A 168 -0.51 2.19 26.48
C ASN A 168 -1.57 2.84 25.57
N GLU A 169 -1.18 3.80 24.74
CA GLU A 169 -2.11 4.44 23.77
C GLU A 169 -2.66 3.42 22.75
N LEU A 170 -1.80 2.51 22.24
CA LEU A 170 -2.23 1.45 21.34
C LEU A 170 -3.23 0.51 22.02
N GLU A 171 -3.00 0.12 23.25
CA GLU A 171 -3.90 -0.75 24.00
C GLU A 171 -5.27 -0.10 24.19
N GLU A 172 -5.31 1.18 24.59
CA GLU A 172 -6.56 1.95 24.69
C GLU A 172 -7.27 2.05 23.35
N TYR A 173 -6.53 2.27 22.27
CA TYR A 173 -7.09 2.34 20.91
C TYR A 173 -7.75 1.02 20.50
N TYR A 174 -7.09 -0.13 20.75
CA TYR A 174 -7.64 -1.45 20.46
C TYR A 174 -8.90 -1.76 21.28
N ILE A 175 -8.91 -1.45 22.57
CA ILE A 175 -10.09 -1.62 23.43
C ILE A 175 -11.29 -0.83 22.87
N LYS A 176 -11.07 0.43 22.45
CA LYS A 176 -12.11 1.26 21.84
C LYS A 176 -12.63 0.67 20.52
N LEU A 177 -11.76 0.07 19.69
CA LEU A 177 -12.14 -0.59 18.44
C LEU A 177 -12.97 -1.85 18.70
N GLU A 178 -12.60 -2.68 19.67
CA GLU A 178 -13.35 -3.89 20.02
C GLU A 178 -14.74 -3.56 20.54
N ASN A 179 -14.86 -2.53 21.37
CA ASN A 179 -16.13 -2.09 21.90
C ASN A 179 -17.08 -1.56 20.79
N LYS A 180 -16.51 -0.89 19.76
CA LYS A 180 -17.30 -0.44 18.58
C LYS A 180 -17.78 -1.60 17.69
N LYS A 181 -17.09 -2.74 17.68
CA LYS A 181 -17.53 -3.92 16.92
C LYS A 181 -18.63 -4.71 17.62
N LYS A 182 -18.79 -4.51 18.91
CA LYS A 182 -19.80 -5.22 19.74
C LYS A 182 -21.11 -4.42 19.90
N ALA A 183 -21.10 -3.14 19.57
CA ALA A 183 -22.26 -2.25 19.58
C ALA A 183 -22.92 -2.18 18.20
#